data_6ba6d81fd7f7f06f8d5f1630991d5da5
#
_entry.id   6ba6d81fd7f7f06f8d5f1630991d5da5
#
_cell.length_a   1.000
_cell.length_b   1.000
_cell.length_c   1.000
_cell.angle_alpha   90.00
_cell.angle_beta   90.00
_cell.angle_gamma   90.00
#
_symmetry.space_group_name_H-M   'P 1'
#
loop_
_entity.id
_entity.type
_entity.pdbx_description
1 polymer ?
#
loop_
_entity_poly.entity_id
_entity_poly.type
_entity_poly.pdbx_seq_one_letter_code
_entity_poly.pdbx_strand_id
1 'polypeptide(L)'
;PFVLTYVMGKKKLTDVDLYGKQNKNGTLEFVSPVEGKVMELSEVEDKVFSQGIMGNGFAVELTSGTVRAPFSGEVTVVFPTGHAIGMKRADGLEVLIHIGMDTVQLNGKGFSLHVKQGDYVNAGDVLVEVDLDYIKSEGKSLVSPVVFPNGQAVSLKVQGNIKTGQDVVAIA
;
A
#
# COMPACT_ATOMS: atom_id res chain seq x y z
N PRO A 1 -23.42 18.77 8.74
CA PRO A 1 -22.89 18.00 7.62
C PRO A 1 -23.90 16.95 7.22
N PHE A 2 -24.05 16.77 5.96
CA PHE A 2 -24.94 15.71 5.50
C PHE A 2 -24.18 14.39 5.34
N VAL A 3 -24.89 13.30 5.62
CA VAL A 3 -24.34 11.96 5.48
C VAL A 3 -24.58 11.52 4.04
N LEU A 4 -23.47 11.33 3.32
CA LEU A 4 -23.54 10.77 1.97
C LEU A 4 -23.62 9.25 2.06
N THR A 5 -24.69 8.68 1.51
CA THR A 5 -24.82 7.24 1.40
C THR A 5 -24.58 6.82 -0.03
N TYR A 6 -23.67 5.88 -0.22
CA TYR A 6 -23.30 5.35 -1.51
C TYR A 6 -23.46 3.83 -1.51
N VAL A 7 -23.95 3.28 -2.62
CA VAL A 7 -24.14 1.84 -2.76
C VAL A 7 -23.19 1.33 -3.85
N MET A 8 -22.32 0.39 -3.49
CA MET A 8 -21.46 -0.30 -4.45
C MET A 8 -21.81 -1.79 -4.43
N GLY A 9 -22.38 -2.29 -5.54
CA GLY A 9 -22.98 -3.60 -5.58
C GLY A 9 -24.15 -3.68 -4.61
N LYS A 10 -24.11 -4.63 -3.67
CA LYS A 10 -25.14 -4.82 -2.64
C LYS A 10 -24.80 -4.22 -1.28
N LYS A 11 -23.59 -3.61 -1.15
CA LYS A 11 -23.10 -3.04 0.11
C LYS A 11 -23.37 -1.55 0.15
N LYS A 12 -24.03 -1.11 1.21
CA LYS A 12 -24.22 0.31 1.51
C LYS A 12 -22.98 0.84 2.20
N LEU A 13 -22.35 1.86 1.63
CA LEU A 13 -21.14 2.46 2.19
C LEU A 13 -21.51 3.58 3.17
N THR A 14 -20.78 3.64 4.27
CA THR A 14 -20.86 4.71 5.26
C THR A 14 -19.86 5.82 4.94
N ASP A 15 -19.93 6.96 5.65
CA ASP A 15 -18.93 8.01 5.53
C ASP A 15 -17.53 7.50 5.89
N VAL A 16 -17.42 6.61 6.87
CA VAL A 16 -16.14 6.00 7.23
C VAL A 16 -15.60 5.14 6.09
N ASP A 17 -16.45 4.41 5.39
CA ASP A 17 -16.05 3.63 4.22
C ASP A 17 -15.56 4.52 3.08
N LEU A 18 -16.25 5.66 2.86
CA LEU A 18 -15.95 6.57 1.75
C LEU A 18 -14.75 7.47 2.02
N TYR A 19 -14.61 7.97 3.25
CA TYR A 19 -13.60 8.98 3.60
C TYR A 19 -12.50 8.44 4.52
N GLY A 20 -12.68 7.23 5.02
CA GLY A 20 -11.73 6.59 5.92
C GLY A 20 -11.81 7.10 7.36
N LYS A 21 -11.06 6.46 8.23
CA LYS A 21 -10.94 6.88 9.62
C LYS A 21 -10.05 8.10 9.71
N GLN A 22 -10.41 9.01 10.58
CA GLN A 22 -9.59 10.17 10.93
C GLN A 22 -8.78 9.86 12.19
N ASN A 23 -7.58 10.41 12.24
CA ASN A 23 -6.79 10.41 13.46
C ASN A 23 -7.35 11.45 14.45
N LYS A 24 -6.74 11.54 15.64
CA LYS A 24 -7.17 12.49 16.70
C LYS A 24 -7.18 13.96 16.26
N ASN A 25 -6.49 14.29 15.18
CA ASN A 25 -6.39 15.67 14.65
C ASN A 25 -7.33 15.91 13.47
N GLY A 26 -8.22 14.97 13.16
CA GLY A 26 -9.15 15.09 12.03
C GLY A 26 -8.54 14.80 10.66
N THR A 27 -7.28 14.38 10.61
CA THR A 27 -6.61 14.00 9.36
C THR A 27 -7.00 12.57 8.97
N LEU A 28 -7.17 12.32 7.69
CA LEU A 28 -7.45 10.97 7.20
C LEU A 28 -6.26 10.03 7.48
N GLU A 29 -6.60 8.81 7.87
CA GLU A 29 -5.61 7.83 8.30
C GLU A 29 -4.79 7.31 7.13
N PHE A 30 -3.51 7.06 7.39
CA PHE A 30 -2.66 6.17 6.59
C PHE A 30 -1.93 5.24 7.55
N VAL A 31 -2.07 3.95 7.33
CA VAL A 31 -1.40 2.92 8.14
C VAL A 31 -0.56 2.02 7.24
N SER A 32 0.44 1.35 7.80
CA SER A 32 1.28 0.47 6.99
C SER A 32 0.46 -0.63 6.32
N PRO A 33 0.57 -0.79 4.98
CA PRO A 33 -0.07 -1.89 4.27
C PRO A 33 0.65 -3.23 4.43
N VAL A 34 1.86 -3.22 4.98
CA VAL A 34 2.76 -4.38 5.02
C VAL A 34 3.45 -4.50 6.36
N GLU A 35 3.97 -5.69 6.64
CA GLU A 35 4.72 -6.01 7.84
C GLU A 35 6.15 -6.40 7.49
N GLY A 36 7.11 -5.89 8.24
CA GLY A 36 8.52 -6.19 8.07
C GLY A 36 9.44 -5.10 8.59
N LYS A 37 10.67 -5.11 8.12
CA LYS A 37 11.69 -4.12 8.51
C LYS A 37 11.58 -2.89 7.61
N VAL A 38 11.26 -1.74 8.22
CA VAL A 38 11.14 -0.47 7.51
C VAL A 38 12.53 0.11 7.18
N MET A 39 12.63 0.78 6.06
CA MET A 39 13.83 1.50 5.64
C MET A 39 13.45 2.77 4.87
N GLU A 40 14.38 3.71 4.81
CA GLU A 40 14.25 4.88 3.95
C GLU A 40 14.21 4.46 2.49
N LEU A 41 13.42 5.15 1.68
CA LEU A 41 13.34 4.86 0.25
C LEU A 41 14.69 4.99 -0.46
N SER A 42 15.52 5.92 0.01
CA SER A 42 16.88 6.12 -0.52
C SER A 42 17.82 4.92 -0.34
N GLU A 43 17.49 4.00 0.57
CA GLU A 43 18.27 2.79 0.81
C GLU A 43 17.92 1.64 -0.14
N VAL A 44 16.87 1.78 -0.94
CA VAL A 44 16.47 0.78 -1.94
C VAL A 44 17.51 0.76 -3.07
N GLU A 45 17.93 -0.44 -3.47
CA GLU A 45 18.94 -0.60 -4.52
C GLU A 45 18.47 -0.11 -5.89
N ASP A 46 17.18 -0.28 -6.19
CA ASP A 46 16.59 0.16 -7.45
C ASP A 46 16.52 1.69 -7.50
N LYS A 47 17.22 2.28 -8.49
CA LYS A 47 17.35 3.73 -8.63
C LYS A 47 16.03 4.43 -8.96
N VAL A 48 15.10 3.74 -9.62
CA VAL A 48 13.77 4.29 -9.93
C VAL A 48 13.03 4.65 -8.64
N PHE A 49 13.19 3.84 -7.60
CA PHE A 49 12.61 4.11 -6.28
C PHE A 49 13.50 4.99 -5.42
N SER A 50 14.78 4.66 -5.30
CA SER A 50 15.71 5.35 -4.37
C SER A 50 15.94 6.81 -4.71
N GLN A 51 15.83 7.19 -5.97
CA GLN A 51 15.98 8.57 -6.44
C GLN A 51 14.65 9.35 -6.46
N GLY A 52 13.56 8.73 -6.01
CA GLY A 52 12.26 9.39 -5.93
C GLY A 52 11.55 9.61 -7.27
N ILE A 53 11.95 8.90 -8.32
CA ILE A 53 11.34 9.03 -9.66
C ILE A 53 9.85 8.63 -9.63
N MET A 54 9.51 7.63 -8.84
CA MET A 54 8.12 7.17 -8.65
C MET A 54 7.39 7.91 -7.52
N GLY A 55 7.99 8.90 -6.91
CA GLY A 55 7.47 9.64 -5.78
C GLY A 55 8.23 9.36 -4.49
N ASN A 56 7.92 10.13 -3.46
CA ASN A 56 8.46 9.94 -2.12
C ASN A 56 7.76 8.77 -1.43
N GLY A 57 8.36 8.23 -0.40
CA GLY A 57 7.78 7.13 0.35
C GLY A 57 8.78 6.47 1.28
N PHE A 58 8.56 5.20 1.50
CA PHE A 58 9.41 4.35 2.31
C PHE A 58 9.44 2.95 1.69
N ALA A 59 10.24 2.07 2.26
CA ALA A 59 10.27 0.68 1.84
C ALA A 59 10.26 -0.25 3.05
N VAL A 60 9.83 -1.48 2.83
CA VAL A 60 9.75 -2.51 3.88
C VAL A 60 10.28 -3.82 3.31
N GLU A 61 11.25 -4.42 4.01
CA GLU A 61 11.63 -5.80 3.74
C GLU A 61 10.62 -6.72 4.42
N LEU A 62 9.80 -7.40 3.61
CA LEU A 62 8.63 -8.13 4.10
C LEU A 62 9.00 -9.33 4.98
N THR A 63 8.28 -9.46 6.10
CA THR A 63 8.29 -10.64 6.97
C THR A 63 6.93 -11.36 6.97
N SER A 64 5.89 -10.74 6.42
CA SER A 64 4.57 -11.33 6.22
C SER A 64 4.12 -11.09 4.77
N GLY A 65 3.48 -12.09 4.18
CA GLY A 65 2.98 -12.02 2.81
C GLY A 65 1.60 -11.40 2.66
N THR A 66 0.93 -11.02 3.74
CA THR A 66 -0.40 -10.41 3.66
C THR A 66 -0.27 -8.89 3.50
N VAL A 67 -0.73 -8.37 2.37
CA VAL A 67 -0.74 -6.93 2.06
C VAL A 67 -2.17 -6.43 2.20
N ARG A 68 -2.35 -5.37 3.00
CA ARG A 68 -3.67 -4.83 3.34
C ARG A 68 -3.80 -3.37 2.93
N ALA A 69 -5.04 -2.93 2.74
CA ALA A 69 -5.31 -1.54 2.38
C ALA A 69 -4.84 -0.58 3.49
N PRO A 70 -4.01 0.43 3.15
CA PRO A 70 -3.49 1.39 4.12
C PRO A 70 -4.50 2.45 4.54
N PHE A 71 -5.60 2.55 3.81
CA PHE A 71 -6.72 3.45 4.06
C PHE A 71 -7.94 2.93 3.31
N SER A 72 -9.11 3.47 3.64
CA SER A 72 -10.31 3.23 2.85
C SER A 72 -10.26 4.07 1.58
N GLY A 73 -10.50 3.44 0.44
CA GLY A 73 -10.42 4.12 -0.84
C GLY A 73 -10.58 3.21 -2.05
N GLU A 74 -10.37 3.79 -3.19
CA GLU A 74 -10.50 3.11 -4.48
C GLU A 74 -9.19 2.43 -4.87
N VAL A 75 -9.31 1.21 -5.37
CA VAL A 75 -8.19 0.50 -6.03
C VAL A 75 -8.12 1.02 -7.47
N THR A 76 -7.13 1.86 -7.75
CA THR A 76 -7.02 2.57 -9.03
C THR A 76 -6.22 1.80 -10.07
N VAL A 77 -5.25 1.00 -9.62
CA VAL A 77 -4.37 0.21 -10.49
C VAL A 77 -4.13 -1.15 -9.84
N VAL A 78 -4.27 -2.21 -10.63
CA VAL A 78 -3.81 -3.55 -10.28
C VAL A 78 -3.02 -4.08 -11.45
N PHE A 79 -1.72 -4.29 -11.27
CA PHE A 79 -0.91 -4.91 -12.31
C PHE A 79 -1.33 -6.37 -12.45
N PRO A 80 -1.50 -6.88 -13.68
CA PRO A 80 -2.01 -8.24 -13.89
C PRO A 80 -1.19 -9.34 -13.19
N THR A 81 0.11 -9.10 -13.00
CA THR A 81 1.01 -9.99 -12.27
C THR A 81 0.91 -9.87 -10.74
N GLY A 82 0.09 -8.96 -10.22
CA GLY A 82 -0.19 -8.81 -8.79
C GLY A 82 0.90 -8.16 -7.96
N HIS A 83 2.04 -7.79 -8.56
CA HIS A 83 3.19 -7.25 -7.82
C HIS A 83 3.08 -5.77 -7.46
N ALA A 84 2.13 -5.05 -8.06
CA ALA A 84 1.94 -3.63 -7.78
C ALA A 84 0.46 -3.26 -7.76
N ILE A 85 0.07 -2.52 -6.73
CA ILE A 85 -1.32 -2.08 -6.51
C ILE A 85 -1.30 -0.60 -6.15
N GLY A 86 -2.10 0.18 -6.87
CA GLY A 86 -2.33 1.59 -6.59
C GLY A 86 -3.69 1.82 -5.94
N MET A 87 -3.75 2.74 -5.00
CA MET A 87 -4.98 3.17 -4.34
C MET A 87 -5.08 4.68 -4.26
N LYS A 88 -6.31 5.17 -4.19
CA LYS A 88 -6.61 6.60 -4.02
C LYS A 88 -7.58 6.79 -2.86
N ARG A 89 -7.17 7.63 -1.90
CA ARG A 89 -8.01 8.03 -0.77
C ARG A 89 -8.98 9.13 -1.20
N ALA A 90 -10.09 9.31 -0.47
CA ALA A 90 -11.13 10.26 -0.82
C ALA A 90 -10.66 11.72 -0.95
N ASP A 91 -9.61 12.11 -0.23
CA ASP A 91 -9.00 13.44 -0.32
C ASP A 91 -8.01 13.60 -1.47
N GLY A 92 -7.84 12.56 -2.29
CA GLY A 92 -6.95 12.56 -3.46
C GLY A 92 -5.57 11.99 -3.24
N LEU A 93 -5.20 11.60 -2.01
CA LEU A 93 -3.92 10.95 -1.76
C LEU A 93 -3.83 9.64 -2.53
N GLU A 94 -2.79 9.50 -3.34
CA GLU A 94 -2.49 8.28 -4.06
C GLU A 94 -1.29 7.56 -3.47
N VAL A 95 -1.35 6.23 -3.45
CA VAL A 95 -0.27 5.36 -3.01
C VAL A 95 -0.07 4.24 -4.03
N LEU A 96 1.18 3.88 -4.26
CA LEU A 96 1.56 2.69 -5.02
C LEU A 96 2.34 1.76 -4.09
N ILE A 97 1.84 0.54 -3.95
CA ILE A 97 2.49 -0.52 -3.17
C ILE A 97 3.14 -1.46 -4.17
N HIS A 98 4.47 -1.48 -4.20
CA HIS A 98 5.25 -2.34 -5.09
C HIS A 98 5.87 -3.48 -4.27
N ILE A 99 5.49 -4.71 -4.57
CA ILE A 99 5.84 -5.88 -3.77
C ILE A 99 7.10 -6.54 -4.33
N GLY A 100 8.18 -6.44 -3.56
CA GLY A 100 9.48 -6.96 -3.96
C GLY A 100 10.13 -6.17 -5.10
N MET A 101 11.32 -6.61 -5.50
CA MET A 101 12.05 -6.06 -6.65
C MET A 101 12.13 -7.11 -7.75
N ASP A 102 11.91 -6.66 -8.99
CA ASP A 102 11.91 -7.51 -10.20
C ASP A 102 10.87 -8.64 -10.18
N THR A 103 9.90 -8.56 -9.31
CA THR A 103 8.86 -9.57 -9.12
C THR A 103 7.87 -9.66 -10.28
N VAL A 104 7.83 -8.66 -11.15
CA VAL A 104 7.09 -8.71 -12.43
C VAL A 104 7.55 -9.91 -13.27
N GLN A 105 8.80 -10.30 -13.17
CA GLN A 105 9.38 -11.44 -13.93
C GLN A 105 8.81 -12.80 -13.51
N LEU A 106 8.14 -12.87 -12.36
CA LEU A 106 7.50 -14.09 -11.86
C LEU A 106 6.16 -14.40 -12.55
N ASN A 107 5.67 -13.49 -13.39
CA ASN A 107 4.43 -13.65 -14.16
C ASN A 107 3.20 -14.00 -13.30
N GLY A 108 3.12 -13.43 -12.12
CA GLY A 108 2.00 -13.63 -11.20
C GLY A 108 2.14 -14.82 -10.27
N LYS A 109 3.15 -15.66 -10.42
CA LYS A 109 3.40 -16.79 -9.51
C LYS A 109 3.80 -16.28 -8.13
N GLY A 110 3.17 -16.83 -7.10
CA GLY A 110 3.39 -16.39 -5.73
C GLY A 110 2.52 -15.23 -5.28
N PHE A 111 1.62 -14.73 -6.14
CA PHE A 111 0.70 -13.63 -5.85
C PHE A 111 -0.75 -14.08 -5.98
N SER A 112 -1.55 -13.87 -4.94
CA SER A 112 -2.99 -14.14 -4.92
C SER A 112 -3.74 -12.84 -4.70
N LEU A 113 -4.25 -12.26 -5.79
CA LEU A 113 -5.01 -11.00 -5.76
C LEU A 113 -6.39 -11.22 -5.14
N HIS A 114 -6.77 -10.33 -4.22
CA HIS A 114 -8.08 -10.28 -3.59
C HIS A 114 -8.93 -9.10 -4.08
N VAL A 115 -8.36 -8.23 -4.90
CA VAL A 115 -9.02 -7.05 -5.44
C VAL A 115 -8.76 -6.91 -6.93
N LYS A 116 -9.59 -6.09 -7.56
CA LYS A 116 -9.43 -5.68 -8.96
C LYS A 116 -9.53 -4.17 -9.07
N GLN A 117 -9.05 -3.64 -10.17
CA GLN A 117 -9.16 -2.21 -10.48
C GLN A 117 -10.63 -1.76 -10.46
N GLY A 118 -10.89 -0.66 -9.78
CA GLY A 118 -12.22 -0.11 -9.59
C GLY A 118 -12.90 -0.52 -8.29
N ASP A 119 -12.37 -1.51 -7.57
CA ASP A 119 -12.92 -1.90 -6.27
C ASP A 119 -12.74 -0.76 -5.25
N TYR A 120 -13.72 -0.63 -4.37
CA TYR A 120 -13.60 0.19 -3.17
C TYR A 120 -13.38 -0.71 -1.97
N VAL A 121 -12.35 -0.43 -1.18
CA VAL A 121 -11.97 -1.25 -0.03
C VAL A 121 -11.89 -0.41 1.25
N ASN A 122 -12.06 -1.08 2.38
CA ASN A 122 -11.86 -0.47 3.70
C ASN A 122 -10.41 -0.65 4.15
N ALA A 123 -9.91 0.28 4.96
CA ALA A 123 -8.62 0.12 5.61
C ALA A 123 -8.53 -1.25 6.29
N GLY A 124 -7.44 -1.98 6.04
CA GLY A 124 -7.22 -3.31 6.58
C GLY A 124 -7.75 -4.47 5.74
N ASP A 125 -8.51 -4.21 4.69
CA ASP A 125 -8.92 -5.28 3.75
C ASP A 125 -7.70 -5.86 3.04
N VAL A 126 -7.70 -7.18 2.83
CA VAL A 126 -6.61 -7.86 2.13
C VAL A 126 -6.63 -7.47 0.65
N LEU A 127 -5.50 -6.99 0.16
CA LEU A 127 -5.32 -6.64 -1.26
C LEU A 127 -4.71 -7.80 -2.03
N VAL A 128 -3.63 -8.37 -1.51
CA VAL A 128 -2.92 -9.48 -2.12
C VAL A 128 -2.25 -10.31 -1.04
N GLU A 129 -2.18 -11.61 -1.26
CA GLU A 129 -1.37 -12.53 -0.47
C GLU A 129 -0.17 -12.99 -1.28
N VAL A 130 0.99 -12.98 -0.67
CA VAL A 130 2.28 -13.20 -1.32
C VAL A 130 3.00 -14.37 -0.68
N ASP A 131 3.44 -15.30 -1.49
CA ASP A 131 4.29 -16.42 -1.06
C ASP A 131 5.75 -15.95 -0.97
N LEU A 132 6.16 -15.51 0.20
CA LEU A 132 7.51 -14.97 0.41
C LEU A 132 8.61 -16.01 0.14
N ASP A 133 8.38 -17.25 0.52
CA ASP A 133 9.37 -18.32 0.32
C ASP A 133 9.59 -18.59 -1.17
N TYR A 134 8.50 -18.54 -1.95
CA TYR A 134 8.60 -18.69 -3.40
C TYR A 134 9.42 -17.54 -4.03
N ILE A 135 9.12 -16.28 -3.63
CA ILE A 135 9.85 -15.12 -4.14
C ILE A 135 11.34 -15.22 -3.84
N LYS A 136 11.69 -15.59 -2.61
CA LYS A 136 13.09 -15.84 -2.23
C LYS A 136 13.73 -16.95 -3.04
N SER A 137 13.00 -18.05 -3.25
CA SER A 137 13.51 -19.20 -4.02
C SER A 137 13.85 -18.85 -5.46
N GLU A 138 13.15 -17.85 -6.02
CA GLU A 138 13.39 -17.32 -7.36
C GLU A 138 14.48 -16.24 -7.40
N GLY A 139 15.14 -16.00 -6.27
CA GLY A 139 16.25 -15.02 -6.18
C GLY A 139 15.78 -13.56 -6.16
N LYS A 140 14.51 -13.29 -5.91
CA LYS A 140 13.99 -11.92 -5.87
C LYS A 140 14.03 -11.34 -4.46
N SER A 141 14.18 -10.02 -4.38
CA SER A 141 14.18 -9.28 -3.11
C SER A 141 12.76 -9.11 -2.57
N LEU A 142 12.63 -9.17 -1.25
CA LEU A 142 11.39 -8.88 -0.53
C LEU A 142 11.25 -7.40 -0.17
N VAL A 143 12.22 -6.56 -0.52
CA VAL A 143 12.14 -5.11 -0.30
C VAL A 143 11.02 -4.53 -1.15
N SER A 144 10.06 -3.91 -0.50
CA SER A 144 8.79 -3.48 -1.12
C SER A 144 8.60 -1.99 -0.89
N PRO A 145 8.77 -1.17 -1.94
CA PRO A 145 8.50 0.27 -1.86
C PRO A 145 7.02 0.58 -1.71
N VAL A 146 6.72 1.56 -0.85
CA VAL A 146 5.41 2.19 -0.72
C VAL A 146 5.60 3.66 -1.02
N VAL A 147 5.13 4.10 -2.17
CA VAL A 147 5.40 5.45 -2.69
C VAL A 147 4.12 6.25 -2.92
N PHE A 148 4.28 7.58 -2.87
CA PHE A 148 3.21 8.55 -3.06
C PHE A 148 3.48 9.33 -4.36
N PRO A 149 2.86 8.92 -5.49
CA PRO A 149 3.23 9.43 -6.82
C PRO A 149 2.98 10.93 -7.02
N ASN A 150 2.10 11.55 -6.21
CA ASN A 150 1.76 12.97 -6.35
C ASN A 150 2.74 13.90 -5.64
N GLY A 151 3.87 13.38 -5.14
CA GLY A 151 4.96 14.21 -4.64
C GLY A 151 4.81 14.71 -3.21
N GLN A 152 3.92 14.13 -2.40
CA GLN A 152 3.82 14.49 -0.99
C GLN A 152 5.16 14.28 -0.29
N ALA A 153 5.50 15.16 0.65
CA ALA A 153 6.64 14.95 1.52
C ALA A 153 6.31 13.85 2.54
N VAL A 154 7.18 12.87 2.65
CA VAL A 154 6.99 11.70 3.51
C VAL A 154 8.19 11.54 4.42
N SER A 155 7.95 11.40 5.71
CA SER A 155 8.99 11.11 6.69
C SER A 155 8.59 9.95 7.59
N LEU A 156 9.53 9.03 7.81
CA LEU A 156 9.34 7.90 8.71
C LEU A 156 9.31 8.39 10.17
N LYS A 157 8.34 7.89 10.94
CA LYS A 157 8.21 8.13 12.38
C LYS A 157 8.75 6.99 13.22
N VAL A 158 9.10 5.88 12.59
CA VAL A 158 9.48 4.62 13.25
C VAL A 158 10.71 4.02 12.57
N GLN A 159 11.37 3.11 13.28
CA GLN A 159 12.50 2.33 12.80
C GLN A 159 12.31 0.85 13.18
N GLY A 160 13.05 -0.04 12.51
CA GLY A 160 13.03 -1.46 12.79
C GLY A 160 11.79 -2.16 12.23
N ASN A 161 11.29 -3.12 12.95
CA ASN A 161 10.14 -3.91 12.51
C ASN A 161 8.83 -3.17 12.75
N ILE A 162 7.99 -3.18 11.72
CA ILE A 162 6.65 -2.59 11.74
C ILE A 162 5.61 -3.66 11.45
N LYS A 163 4.38 -3.40 11.88
CA LYS A 163 3.24 -4.28 11.62
C LYS A 163 2.25 -3.61 10.69
N THR A 164 1.53 -4.42 9.93
CA THR A 164 0.36 -3.97 9.16
C THR A 164 -0.62 -3.24 10.08
N GLY A 165 -1.10 -2.09 9.64
CA GLY A 165 -2.03 -1.26 10.44
C GLY A 165 -1.36 -0.30 11.39
N GLN A 166 -0.03 -0.29 11.48
CA GLN A 166 0.72 0.64 12.31
C GLN A 166 0.85 2.01 11.62
N ASP A 167 0.76 3.08 12.41
CA ASP A 167 1.05 4.44 11.95
C ASP A 167 2.57 4.61 11.87
N VAL A 168 3.09 4.77 10.66
CA VAL A 168 4.54 4.69 10.40
C VAL A 168 5.13 5.94 9.75
N VAL A 169 4.31 6.81 9.15
CA VAL A 169 4.80 7.98 8.40
C VAL A 169 4.00 9.23 8.72
N ALA A 170 4.67 10.37 8.58
CA ALA A 170 4.04 11.68 8.46
C ALA A 170 4.02 12.07 6.98
N ILE A 171 2.86 12.48 6.50
CA ILE A 171 2.64 12.89 5.11
C ILE A 171 2.24 14.36 5.11
N ALA A 172 2.95 15.15 4.34
CA ALA A 172 2.66 16.58 4.21
C ALA A 172 2.14 16.95 2.83
#